data_51475e1b5cd3bf728daea4d5a70af079
#
_entry.id   51475e1b5cd3bf728daea4d5a70af079
#
_cell.length_a   1.000
_cell.length_b   1.000
_cell.length_c   1.000
_cell.angle_alpha   90.00
_cell.angle_beta   90.00
_cell.angle_gamma   90.00
#
_symmetry.space_group_name_H-M   'P 1'
#
loop_
_entity.id
_entity.type
_entity.pdbx_description
1 polymer ?
#
loop_
_entity_poly.entity_id
_entity_poly.type
_entity_poly.pdbx_seq_one_letter_code
_entity_poly.pdbx_strand_id
1 'polypeptide(L)'
;LLHKHKLQEEFIFILKGQPTLITETAHIQLHPGVCAGFTPNGTAHQLVNRTADEVVYLEIGDRTQGDEVNYPADDLAAVFGDDGQWHFMHKNGMPY
;
A
#
# COMPACT_ATOMS: atom_id res chain seq x y z
N LEU A 1 -1.89 -0.10 -7.03
CA LEU A 1 -2.24 1.31 -7.12
C LEU A 1 -1.53 2.11 -6.03
N LEU A 2 -1.19 3.33 -6.34
CA LEU A 2 -0.65 4.27 -5.37
C LEU A 2 -1.71 4.54 -4.29
N HIS A 3 -1.38 4.29 -3.02
CA HIS A 3 -2.33 4.37 -1.93
C HIS A 3 -1.66 4.74 -0.61
N LYS A 4 -2.47 5.17 0.36
CA LYS A 4 -2.06 5.35 1.74
C LYS A 4 -3.19 5.00 2.69
N HIS A 5 -2.83 4.44 3.84
CA HIS A 5 -3.75 4.12 4.92
C HIS A 5 -3.90 5.29 5.88
N LYS A 6 -5.09 5.47 6.43
CA LYS A 6 -5.37 6.53 7.41
C LYS A 6 -4.94 6.13 8.82
N LEU A 7 -5.16 4.89 9.22
CA LEU A 7 -4.91 4.41 10.59
C LEU A 7 -3.87 3.31 10.68
N GLN A 8 -3.78 2.42 9.68
CA GLN A 8 -2.88 1.28 9.73
C GLN A 8 -1.47 1.65 9.34
N GLU A 9 -0.50 1.07 10.04
CA GLU A 9 0.91 1.09 9.64
C GLU A 9 1.19 -0.08 8.73
N GLU A 10 2.11 0.09 7.80
CA GLU A 10 2.61 -0.97 6.93
C GLU A 10 4.12 -1.03 7.00
N PHE A 11 4.66 -2.24 6.89
CA PHE A 11 6.08 -2.50 6.81
C PHE A 11 6.33 -3.60 5.80
N ILE A 12 7.28 -3.41 4.90
CA ILE A 12 7.70 -4.42 3.93
C ILE A 12 9.17 -4.74 4.10
N PHE A 13 9.52 -6.01 3.87
CA PHE A 13 10.91 -6.50 3.87
C PHE A 13 11.11 -7.36 2.63
N ILE A 14 12.09 -7.01 1.79
CA ILE A 14 12.34 -7.69 0.52
C ILE A 14 13.18 -8.94 0.78
N LEU A 15 12.62 -10.10 0.40
CA LEU A 15 13.30 -11.40 0.51
C LEU A 15 14.00 -11.80 -0.77
N LYS A 16 13.42 -11.48 -1.93
CA LYS A 16 13.93 -11.88 -3.23
C LYS A 16 13.53 -10.86 -4.29
N GLY A 17 14.41 -10.61 -5.25
CA GLY A 17 14.14 -9.74 -6.38
C GLY A 17 14.39 -8.26 -6.11
N GLN A 18 14.10 -7.44 -7.11
CA GLN A 18 14.39 -6.00 -7.08
C GLN A 18 13.15 -5.20 -7.51
N PRO A 19 12.11 -5.13 -6.66
CA PRO A 19 10.93 -4.35 -6.98
C PRO A 19 11.21 -2.85 -6.91
N THR A 20 10.36 -2.06 -7.55
CA THR A 20 10.41 -0.61 -7.49
C THR A 20 9.33 -0.10 -6.54
N LEU A 21 9.72 0.66 -5.53
CA LEU A 21 8.80 1.40 -4.67
C LEU A 21 8.51 2.75 -5.34
N ILE A 22 7.23 3.00 -5.60
CA ILE A 22 6.77 4.25 -6.20
C ILE A 22 6.02 5.04 -5.12
N THR A 23 6.44 6.29 -4.94
CA THR A 23 5.73 7.25 -4.09
C THR A 23 5.24 8.41 -4.97
N GLU A 24 4.60 9.41 -4.36
CA GLU A 24 4.17 10.62 -5.09
C GLU A 24 5.36 11.40 -5.67
N THR A 25 6.56 11.24 -5.11
CA THR A 25 7.74 12.05 -5.46
C THR A 25 8.94 11.25 -5.92
N ALA A 26 8.94 9.91 -5.83
CA ALA A 26 10.13 9.11 -6.09
C ALA A 26 9.81 7.72 -6.63
N HIS A 27 10.76 7.17 -7.39
CA HIS A 27 10.80 5.77 -7.80
C HIS A 27 12.13 5.19 -7.29
N ILE A 28 12.05 4.20 -6.40
CA ILE A 28 13.24 3.65 -5.74
C ILE A 28 13.27 2.15 -5.97
N GLN A 29 14.35 1.66 -6.58
CA GLN A 29 14.56 0.22 -6.71
C GLN A 29 15.06 -0.37 -5.39
N LEU A 30 14.36 -1.38 -4.88
CA LEU A 30 14.70 -2.09 -3.66
C LEU A 30 15.47 -3.37 -3.99
N HIS A 31 16.16 -3.92 -2.98
CA HIS A 31 16.92 -5.17 -3.10
C HIS A 31 16.61 -6.09 -1.91
N PRO A 32 16.97 -7.39 -1.99
CA PRO A 32 16.85 -8.28 -0.83
C PRO A 32 17.56 -7.71 0.41
N GLY A 33 16.89 -7.80 1.56
CA GLY A 33 17.40 -7.27 2.82
C GLY A 33 17.03 -5.81 3.10
N VAL A 34 16.45 -5.10 2.12
CA VAL A 34 15.97 -3.73 2.31
C VAL A 34 14.53 -3.78 2.84
N CYS A 35 14.21 -2.85 3.72
CA CYS A 35 12.86 -2.70 4.23
C CYS A 35 12.34 -1.27 4.06
N ALA A 36 11.02 -1.13 4.08
CA ALA A 36 10.36 0.17 4.06
C ALA A 36 9.16 0.16 5.00
N GLY A 37 9.01 1.22 5.78
CA GLY A 37 7.88 1.42 6.68
C GLY A 37 7.04 2.59 6.22
N PHE A 38 5.72 2.47 6.42
CA PHE A 38 4.75 3.49 6.05
C PHE A 38 3.88 3.79 7.24
N THR A 39 3.95 5.03 7.73
CA THR A 39 3.13 5.47 8.84
C THR A 39 1.69 5.71 8.38
N PRO A 40 0.71 5.67 9.31
CA PRO A 40 -0.66 6.01 8.98
C PRO A 40 -0.74 7.41 8.37
N ASN A 41 -1.55 7.54 7.33
CA ASN A 41 -1.75 8.80 6.60
C ASN A 41 -0.46 9.46 6.10
N GLY A 42 0.59 8.68 5.92
CA GLY A 42 1.87 9.13 5.39
C GLY A 42 1.88 9.24 3.87
N THR A 43 3.04 9.01 3.27
CA THR A 43 3.21 9.08 1.83
C THR A 43 2.46 7.94 1.13
N ALA A 44 1.67 8.26 0.11
CA ALA A 44 1.06 7.25 -0.75
C ALA A 44 2.15 6.49 -1.52
N HIS A 45 1.96 5.19 -1.67
CA HIS A 45 2.98 4.30 -2.23
C HIS A 45 2.36 3.13 -3.00
N GLN A 46 3.17 2.51 -3.83
CA GLN A 46 2.90 1.20 -4.42
C GLN A 46 4.22 0.48 -4.70
N LEU A 47 4.17 -0.85 -4.68
CA LEU A 47 5.29 -1.70 -5.02
C LEU A 47 5.03 -2.34 -6.37
N VAL A 48 5.97 -2.22 -7.31
CA VAL A 48 5.82 -2.72 -8.69
C VAL A 48 7.05 -3.55 -9.05
N ASN A 49 6.82 -4.70 -9.67
CA ASN A 49 7.90 -5.49 -10.25
C ASN A 49 8.06 -5.12 -11.73
N ARG A 50 9.09 -4.36 -12.04
CA ARG A 50 9.46 -3.97 -13.42
C ARG A 50 10.54 -4.88 -14.02
N THR A 51 10.88 -5.97 -13.33
CA THR A 51 11.91 -6.92 -13.77
C THR A 51 11.26 -8.17 -14.35
N ALA A 52 12.08 -9.01 -14.98
CA ALA A 52 11.65 -10.32 -15.47
C ALA A 52 11.69 -11.39 -14.37
N ASP A 53 12.28 -11.09 -13.21
CA ASP A 53 12.49 -12.02 -12.12
C ASP A 53 11.36 -11.94 -11.09
N GLU A 54 11.18 -13.04 -10.34
CA GLU A 54 10.21 -13.09 -9.25
C GLU A 54 10.62 -12.19 -8.11
N VAL A 55 9.64 -11.51 -7.53
CA VAL A 55 9.79 -10.70 -6.30
C VAL A 55 9.02 -11.37 -5.18
N VAL A 56 9.69 -11.57 -4.04
CA VAL A 56 9.08 -12.09 -2.81
C VAL A 56 9.38 -11.13 -1.68
N TYR A 57 8.35 -10.75 -0.93
CA TYR A 57 8.51 -9.85 0.21
C TYR A 57 7.53 -10.18 1.31
N LEU A 58 7.90 -9.82 2.54
CA LEU A 58 7.01 -9.85 3.68
C LEU A 58 6.29 -8.51 3.80
N GLU A 59 5.02 -8.56 4.11
CA GLU A 59 4.22 -7.38 4.41
C GLU A 59 3.58 -7.57 5.78
N ILE A 60 3.79 -6.58 6.66
CA ILE A 60 3.30 -6.61 8.02
C ILE A 60 2.50 -5.35 8.26
N GLY A 61 1.27 -5.50 8.76
CA GLY A 61 0.40 -4.39 9.11
C GLY A 61 -0.33 -4.67 10.41
N ASP A 62 -0.79 -3.62 11.09
CA ASP A 62 -1.45 -3.75 12.38
C ASP A 62 -2.95 -4.07 12.30
N ARG A 63 -3.55 -3.91 11.12
CA ARG A 63 -4.97 -4.21 10.83
C ARG A 63 -5.95 -3.50 11.76
N THR A 64 -5.64 -2.28 12.15
CA THR A 64 -6.55 -1.45 12.96
C THR A 64 -7.89 -1.30 12.27
N GLN A 65 -8.98 -1.53 12.99
CA GLN A 65 -10.35 -1.35 12.48
C GLN A 65 -10.64 0.12 12.20
N GLY A 66 -11.54 0.35 11.24
CA GLY A 66 -11.92 1.71 10.85
C GLY A 66 -10.92 2.38 9.93
N ASP A 67 -9.89 1.66 9.49
CA ASP A 67 -8.91 2.21 8.56
C ASP A 67 -9.57 2.54 7.21
N GLU A 68 -9.04 3.56 6.58
CA GLU A 68 -9.44 4.02 5.25
C GLU A 68 -8.22 4.07 4.36
N VAL A 69 -8.36 3.69 3.10
CA VAL A 69 -7.29 3.78 2.12
C VAL A 69 -7.64 4.86 1.11
N ASN A 70 -6.70 5.76 0.89
CA ASN A 70 -6.79 6.81 -0.11
C ASN A 70 -5.95 6.42 -1.33
N TYR A 71 -6.55 6.55 -2.50
CA TYR A 71 -5.90 6.32 -3.81
C TYR A 71 -5.83 7.66 -4.54
N PRO A 72 -4.77 8.47 -4.34
CA PRO A 72 -4.75 9.86 -4.80
C PRO A 72 -4.85 10.02 -6.31
N ALA A 73 -4.47 9.00 -7.09
CA ALA A 73 -4.50 9.06 -8.56
C ALA A 73 -5.75 8.42 -9.18
N ASP A 74 -6.65 7.86 -8.38
CA ASP A 74 -7.79 7.06 -8.85
C ASP A 74 -9.09 7.49 -8.19
N ASP A 75 -10.22 7.20 -8.85
CA ASP A 75 -11.56 7.38 -8.25
C ASP A 75 -11.90 6.15 -7.41
N LEU A 76 -11.14 5.98 -6.32
CA LEU A 76 -11.24 4.81 -5.47
C LEU A 76 -10.92 5.20 -4.02
N ALA A 77 -11.72 4.71 -3.11
CA ALA A 77 -11.49 4.74 -1.67
C ALA A 77 -11.87 3.39 -1.07
N ALA A 78 -11.25 3.03 0.04
CA ALA A 78 -11.58 1.81 0.75
C ALA A 78 -11.64 2.07 2.24
N VAL A 79 -12.57 1.38 2.91
CA VAL A 79 -12.77 1.44 4.36
C VAL A 79 -12.72 0.03 4.91
N PHE A 80 -11.96 -0.18 6.00
CA PHE A 80 -11.93 -1.43 6.73
C PHE A 80 -13.08 -1.46 7.71
N GLY A 81 -14.11 -2.29 7.42
CA GLY A 81 -15.35 -2.32 8.18
C GLY A 81 -15.27 -3.16 9.46
N ASP A 82 -16.29 -3.03 10.29
CA ASP A 82 -16.44 -3.81 11.54
C ASP A 82 -16.57 -5.32 11.27
N ASP A 83 -16.96 -5.69 10.04
CA ASP A 83 -17.04 -7.10 9.59
C ASP A 83 -15.68 -7.72 9.27
N GLY A 84 -14.59 -6.96 9.44
CA GLY A 84 -13.24 -7.41 9.13
C GLY A 84 -12.92 -7.44 7.63
N GLN A 85 -13.74 -6.78 6.81
CA GLN A 85 -13.57 -6.75 5.36
C GLN A 85 -13.37 -5.33 4.85
N TRP A 86 -12.67 -5.23 3.71
CA TRP A 86 -12.51 -3.97 2.99
C TRP A 86 -13.73 -3.70 2.12
N HIS A 87 -14.25 -2.47 2.20
CA HIS A 87 -15.35 -1.98 1.37
C HIS A 87 -14.83 -0.89 0.43
N PHE A 88 -15.01 -1.11 -0.87
CA PHE A 88 -14.52 -0.20 -1.90
C PHE A 88 -15.65 0.69 -2.45
N MET A 89 -15.31 1.93 -2.74
CA MET A 89 -16.27 2.92 -3.22
C MET A 89 -15.60 3.96 -4.11
N HIS A 90 -16.39 4.73 -4.84
CA HIS A 90 -15.92 5.96 -5.50
C HIS A 90 -15.58 7.01 -4.44
N LYS A 91 -14.78 8.01 -4.81
CA LYS A 91 -14.39 9.07 -3.89
C LYS A 91 -15.57 9.91 -3.38
N ASN A 92 -16.70 9.91 -4.11
CA ASN A 92 -17.94 10.56 -3.66
C ASN A 92 -18.77 9.71 -2.68
N GLY A 93 -18.30 8.53 -2.28
CA GLY A 93 -18.98 7.62 -1.36
C GLY A 93 -19.93 6.61 -2.01
N MET A 94 -20.13 6.66 -3.31
CA MET A 94 -20.99 5.71 -4.01
C MET A 94 -20.30 4.35 -4.14
N PRO A 95 -20.96 3.23 -3.82
CA PRO A 95 -20.36 1.90 -3.91
C PRO A 95 -20.08 1.50 -5.36
N TYR A 96 -19.07 0.68 -5.53
CA TYR A 96 -18.81 0.01 -6.80
C TYR A 96 -19.78 -1.15 -7.02
#